data_bb903a8ac7926a9b248236a4674eb0f3
#
_entry.id   bb903a8ac7926a9b248236a4674eb0f3
#
_cell.length_a   1.000
_cell.length_b   1.000
_cell.length_c   1.000
_cell.angle_alpha   90.00
_cell.angle_beta   90.00
_cell.angle_gamma   90.00
#
_symmetry.space_group_name_H-M   'P 1'
#
loop_
_entity.id
_entity.type
_entity.pdbx_description
1 polymer ?
#
loop_
_entity_poly.entity_id
_entity_poly.type
_entity_poly.pdbx_seq_one_letter_code
_entity_poly.pdbx_strand_id
1 'polypeptide(L)'
;VTNHWRLSSLLFLVSLCALSTEGQTKIPVWIDTDPSVERGGHEVDDGFALVQAFHSPELEIQGVSVVFGNAPLMKTWPIGTEIVEKFGPKGLHVYRGAASGEDLGKETDAAKALADALQHGPMNILAIGPVTNVATVLKLHPELAKNVVQIIAVAGRRPGQRFLSSPNQAHGFRDLNFELDPAAFQVLLDAKVPIVLAPWEISSKVWIKREDLERLEHGGPDVNYLVPPAMDWLTWWHDNVGEDGFNPFDTLAVGYLTSPALFQCTSLRISIEIDADDTGSETASRTKPYLIVSPDQKSSHTVTYCSTVNSRFKEDLLRRLLSH
;
A
#
# COMPACT_ATOMS: atom_id res chain seq x y z
N VAL A 1 -63.25 -53.28 33.64
CA VAL A 1 -61.82 -53.19 33.27
C VAL A 1 -61.67 -52.08 32.23
N THR A 2 -61.30 -50.87 32.66
CA THR A 2 -61.16 -49.67 31.81
C THR A 2 -59.70 -49.23 31.84
N ASN A 3 -58.99 -49.34 30.73
CA ASN A 3 -57.66 -48.89 30.55
C ASN A 3 -57.70 -47.42 30.08
N HIS A 4 -57.10 -46.47 30.90
CA HIS A 4 -56.85 -45.09 30.51
C HIS A 4 -55.41 -45.01 29.98
N TRP A 5 -55.27 -44.69 28.71
CA TRP A 5 -53.99 -44.28 28.12
C TRP A 5 -53.84 -42.78 28.28
N ARG A 6 -52.81 -42.35 29.01
CA ARG A 6 -52.39 -40.95 29.06
C ARG A 6 -51.33 -40.69 27.96
N LEU A 7 -51.70 -39.87 26.97
CA LEU A 7 -50.73 -39.27 26.04
C LEU A 7 -49.98 -38.15 26.74
N SER A 8 -48.68 -38.30 26.91
CA SER A 8 -47.77 -37.24 27.33
C SER A 8 -47.25 -36.54 26.09
N SER A 9 -47.71 -35.30 25.86
CA SER A 9 -47.18 -34.42 24.80
C SER A 9 -45.86 -33.81 25.26
N LEU A 10 -44.75 -34.22 24.63
CA LEU A 10 -43.43 -33.58 24.77
C LEU A 10 -43.40 -32.35 23.87
N LEU A 11 -43.46 -31.15 24.46
CA LEU A 11 -43.14 -29.89 23.76
C LEU A 11 -41.61 -29.79 23.62
N PHE A 12 -41.10 -29.93 22.41
CA PHE A 12 -39.76 -29.58 22.07
C PHE A 12 -39.67 -28.04 21.91
N LEU A 13 -39.08 -27.35 22.89
CA LEU A 13 -38.68 -25.97 22.76
C LEU A 13 -37.43 -25.94 21.85
N VAL A 14 -37.59 -25.55 20.58
CA VAL A 14 -36.48 -25.22 19.70
C VAL A 14 -36.00 -23.79 20.09
N SER A 15 -34.94 -23.73 20.89
CA SER A 15 -34.25 -22.49 21.17
C SER A 15 -33.51 -22.02 19.91
N LEU A 16 -34.09 -21.04 19.22
CA LEU A 16 -33.42 -20.34 18.13
C LEU A 16 -32.31 -19.46 18.73
N CYS A 17 -31.08 -19.98 18.78
CA CYS A 17 -29.93 -19.13 19.00
C CYS A 17 -29.79 -18.17 17.80
N ALA A 18 -30.24 -16.94 17.96
CA ALA A 18 -29.87 -15.86 17.06
C ALA A 18 -28.36 -15.68 17.17
N LEU A 19 -27.61 -16.17 16.20
CA LEU A 19 -26.22 -15.80 15.99
C LEU A 19 -26.23 -14.31 15.65
N SER A 20 -25.95 -13.47 16.65
CA SER A 20 -25.59 -12.08 16.45
C SER A 20 -24.32 -12.11 15.60
N THR A 21 -24.40 -11.78 14.33
CA THR A 21 -23.24 -11.38 13.54
C THR A 21 -22.77 -10.06 14.15
N GLU A 22 -21.87 -10.12 15.14
CA GLU A 22 -21.09 -8.96 15.47
C GLU A 22 -20.40 -8.49 14.18
N GLY A 23 -20.85 -7.36 13.67
CA GLY A 23 -20.25 -6.75 12.48
C GLY A 23 -18.77 -6.52 12.78
N GLN A 24 -17.90 -7.16 12.02
CA GLN A 24 -16.46 -6.98 12.14
C GLN A 24 -16.17 -5.48 12.07
N THR A 25 -15.57 -4.92 13.13
CA THR A 25 -15.18 -3.51 13.16
C THR A 25 -14.22 -3.24 12.00
N LYS A 26 -14.61 -2.33 11.13
CA LYS A 26 -13.78 -1.94 9.99
C LYS A 26 -12.50 -1.25 10.46
N ILE A 27 -11.46 -1.37 9.67
CA ILE A 27 -10.15 -0.76 9.91
C ILE A 27 -10.15 0.64 9.29
N PRO A 28 -10.13 1.72 10.09
CA PRO A 28 -10.01 3.08 9.56
C PRO A 28 -8.65 3.25 8.87
N VAL A 29 -8.68 3.76 7.62
CA VAL A 29 -7.47 3.90 6.81
C VAL A 29 -7.51 5.18 5.97
N TRP A 30 -6.36 5.84 5.87
CA TRP A 30 -6.06 6.87 4.89
C TRP A 30 -5.11 6.31 3.85
N ILE A 31 -5.27 6.67 2.58
CA ILE A 31 -4.39 6.23 1.49
C ILE A 31 -3.67 7.45 0.91
N ASP A 32 -2.33 7.43 0.90
CA ASP A 32 -1.47 8.43 0.26
C ASP A 32 -0.74 7.78 -0.91
N THR A 33 -1.02 8.23 -2.15
CA THR A 33 -0.74 7.53 -3.40
C THR A 33 -0.20 8.47 -4.49
N ASP A 34 0.57 7.95 -5.45
CA ASP A 34 1.15 8.72 -6.56
C ASP A 34 0.88 8.10 -7.95
N PRO A 35 -0.40 7.80 -8.27
CA PRO A 35 -0.78 6.98 -9.41
C PRO A 35 -0.33 7.58 -10.75
N SER A 36 0.22 6.72 -11.61
CA SER A 36 0.62 7.08 -12.98
C SER A 36 -0.03 6.19 -14.04
N VAL A 37 -1.21 5.68 -13.75
CA VAL A 37 -1.98 4.73 -14.58
C VAL A 37 -2.36 5.36 -15.92
N GLU A 38 -1.45 5.27 -16.89
CA GLU A 38 -1.63 5.76 -18.26
C GLU A 38 -1.19 4.69 -19.27
N ARG A 39 -1.64 4.83 -20.53
CA ARG A 39 -1.14 4.00 -21.65
C ARG A 39 0.32 4.36 -21.94
N GLY A 40 1.09 3.38 -22.44
CA GLY A 40 2.48 3.60 -22.87
C GLY A 40 3.55 3.13 -21.89
N GLY A 41 3.24 2.21 -20.99
CA GLY A 41 4.23 1.55 -20.11
C GLY A 41 4.55 2.34 -18.83
N HIS A 42 3.56 2.94 -18.24
CA HIS A 42 3.62 3.57 -16.92
C HIS A 42 3.20 2.60 -15.82
N GLU A 43 3.66 2.81 -14.61
CA GLU A 43 3.30 2.00 -13.44
C GLU A 43 1.79 2.01 -13.18
N VAL A 44 1.28 0.87 -12.70
CA VAL A 44 -0.17 0.63 -12.53
C VAL A 44 -0.54 0.13 -11.14
N ASP A 45 0.44 -0.13 -10.30
CA ASP A 45 0.29 -0.77 -9.00
C ASP A 45 -0.47 0.08 -7.99
N ASP A 46 -0.33 1.42 -8.00
CA ASP A 46 -1.24 2.34 -7.29
C ASP A 46 -2.71 2.12 -7.66
N GLY A 47 -2.99 1.99 -8.96
CA GLY A 47 -4.35 1.73 -9.45
C GLY A 47 -4.90 0.41 -8.91
N PHE A 48 -4.11 -0.65 -8.97
CA PHE A 48 -4.48 -1.94 -8.40
C PHE A 48 -4.65 -1.88 -6.88
N ALA A 49 -3.77 -1.16 -6.18
CA ALA A 49 -3.86 -0.98 -4.73
C ALA A 49 -5.12 -0.21 -4.32
N LEU A 50 -5.48 0.86 -5.04
CA LEU A 50 -6.71 1.61 -4.81
C LEU A 50 -7.95 0.72 -5.01
N VAL A 51 -8.06 0.01 -6.15
CA VAL A 51 -9.19 -0.89 -6.41
C VAL A 51 -9.22 -2.05 -5.41
N GLN A 52 -8.07 -2.65 -5.07
CA GLN A 52 -7.97 -3.64 -4.00
C GLN A 52 -8.53 -3.11 -2.67
N ALA A 53 -8.17 -1.88 -2.31
CA ALA A 53 -8.68 -1.25 -1.09
C ALA A 53 -10.19 -0.99 -1.15
N PHE A 54 -10.71 -0.50 -2.29
CA PHE A 54 -12.15 -0.27 -2.49
C PHE A 54 -12.97 -1.56 -2.38
N HIS A 55 -12.42 -2.68 -2.82
CA HIS A 55 -13.03 -4.01 -2.75
C HIS A 55 -12.73 -4.78 -1.45
N SER A 56 -12.11 -4.13 -0.46
CA SER A 56 -11.80 -4.74 0.82
C SER A 56 -12.79 -4.30 1.90
N PRO A 57 -13.82 -5.10 2.20
CA PRO A 57 -14.89 -4.74 3.14
C PRO A 57 -14.38 -4.55 4.58
N GLU A 58 -13.19 -5.03 4.89
CA GLU A 58 -12.49 -4.84 6.16
C GLU A 58 -12.06 -3.40 6.37
N LEU A 59 -11.88 -2.62 5.28
CA LEU A 59 -11.38 -1.25 5.34
C LEU A 59 -12.51 -0.23 5.42
N GLU A 60 -12.28 0.84 6.18
CA GLU A 60 -13.07 2.07 6.18
C GLU A 60 -12.18 3.22 5.72
N ILE A 61 -12.23 3.53 4.41
CA ILE A 61 -11.35 4.54 3.81
C ILE A 61 -11.87 5.92 4.18
N GLN A 62 -11.09 6.67 4.96
CA GLN A 62 -11.44 7.99 5.47
C GLN A 62 -11.10 9.12 4.47
N GLY A 63 -10.15 8.88 3.57
CA GLY A 63 -9.74 9.79 2.52
C GLY A 63 -8.58 9.25 1.70
N VAL A 64 -8.36 9.86 0.55
CA VAL A 64 -7.24 9.59 -0.34
C VAL A 64 -6.50 10.89 -0.58
N SER A 65 -5.19 10.90 -0.41
CA SER A 65 -4.32 12.01 -0.83
C SER A 65 -3.44 11.58 -1.99
N VAL A 66 -3.23 12.51 -2.92
CA VAL A 66 -2.37 12.30 -4.08
C VAL A 66 -1.12 13.16 -3.95
N VAL A 67 0.03 12.53 -4.14
CA VAL A 67 1.36 13.12 -4.06
C VAL A 67 2.10 12.98 -5.39
N PHE A 68 3.20 13.71 -5.57
CA PHE A 68 4.17 13.46 -6.63
C PHE A 68 4.87 12.11 -6.40
N GLY A 69 5.50 11.55 -7.44
CA GLY A 69 6.31 10.33 -7.30
C GLY A 69 6.55 9.66 -8.65
N ASN A 70 5.73 8.68 -9.00
CA ASN A 70 5.77 7.99 -10.30
C ASN A 70 5.67 8.98 -11.49
N ALA A 71 5.01 10.11 -11.25
CA ALA A 71 4.97 11.24 -12.16
C ALA A 71 4.88 12.57 -11.36
N PRO A 72 5.10 13.74 -12.00
CA PRO A 72 4.80 15.02 -11.37
C PRO A 72 3.34 15.11 -10.92
N LEU A 73 3.06 15.81 -9.81
CA LEU A 73 1.71 15.97 -9.26
C LEU A 73 0.67 16.44 -10.30
N MET A 74 1.08 17.21 -11.31
CA MET A 74 0.19 17.63 -12.40
C MET A 74 -0.39 16.45 -13.20
N LYS A 75 0.27 15.28 -13.15
CA LYS A 75 -0.16 14.04 -13.78
C LYS A 75 -0.81 13.09 -12.78
N THR A 76 -0.21 12.87 -11.61
CA THR A 76 -0.75 11.95 -10.60
C THR A 76 -2.10 12.43 -10.06
N TRP A 77 -2.27 13.75 -9.88
CA TRP A 77 -3.50 14.34 -9.37
C TRP A 77 -4.75 14.03 -10.21
N PRO A 78 -4.80 14.30 -11.53
CA PRO A 78 -5.98 13.97 -12.33
C PRO A 78 -6.25 12.47 -12.39
N ILE A 79 -5.21 11.64 -12.43
CA ILE A 79 -5.35 10.17 -12.47
C ILE A 79 -5.96 9.66 -11.16
N GLY A 80 -5.40 10.04 -10.01
CA GLY A 80 -5.93 9.65 -8.70
C GLY A 80 -7.36 10.15 -8.48
N THR A 81 -7.65 11.39 -8.89
CA THR A 81 -9.01 11.95 -8.86
C THR A 81 -9.97 11.12 -9.69
N GLU A 82 -9.60 10.79 -10.92
CA GLU A 82 -10.44 9.99 -11.83
C GLU A 82 -10.75 8.60 -11.25
N ILE A 83 -9.73 7.91 -10.71
CA ILE A 83 -9.91 6.57 -10.12
C ILE A 83 -10.86 6.64 -8.91
N VAL A 84 -10.65 7.59 -7.99
CA VAL A 84 -11.47 7.73 -6.79
C VAL A 84 -12.91 8.13 -7.12
N GLU A 85 -13.11 9.11 -8.01
CA GLU A 85 -14.44 9.58 -8.38
C GLU A 85 -15.26 8.55 -9.16
N LYS A 86 -14.60 7.75 -10.01
CA LYS A 86 -15.30 6.74 -10.81
C LYS A 86 -15.55 5.45 -10.07
N PHE A 87 -14.62 5.00 -9.23
CA PHE A 87 -14.59 3.65 -8.71
C PHE A 87 -14.54 3.57 -7.17
N GLY A 88 -14.21 4.66 -6.50
CA GLY A 88 -14.16 4.71 -5.05
C GLY A 88 -15.54 4.62 -4.39
N PRO A 89 -15.59 4.26 -3.10
CA PRO A 89 -16.80 4.28 -2.31
C PRO A 89 -17.50 5.64 -2.40
N LYS A 90 -18.83 5.62 -2.46
CA LYS A 90 -19.64 6.84 -2.57
C LYS A 90 -19.34 7.82 -1.43
N GLY A 91 -18.97 9.05 -1.78
CA GLY A 91 -18.63 10.09 -0.82
C GLY A 91 -17.20 10.10 -0.35
N LEU A 92 -16.36 9.20 -0.87
CA LEU A 92 -14.92 9.26 -0.63
C LEU A 92 -14.33 10.50 -1.31
N HIS A 93 -13.52 11.25 -0.54
CA HIS A 93 -12.86 12.45 -1.03
C HIS A 93 -11.41 12.20 -1.36
N VAL A 94 -10.91 12.88 -2.40
CA VAL A 94 -9.52 12.90 -2.79
C VAL A 94 -8.94 14.32 -2.58
N TYR A 95 -7.69 14.39 -2.09
CA TYR A 95 -7.06 15.65 -1.70
C TYR A 95 -5.72 15.82 -2.39
N ARG A 96 -5.48 17.04 -2.89
CA ARG A 96 -4.25 17.38 -3.58
C ARG A 96 -3.12 17.60 -2.58
N GLY A 97 -2.01 16.86 -2.75
CA GLY A 97 -0.87 16.87 -1.87
C GLY A 97 0.34 17.65 -2.38
N ALA A 98 1.50 17.24 -1.89
CA ALA A 98 2.80 17.82 -2.22
C ALA A 98 3.16 17.60 -3.70
N ALA A 99 3.81 18.59 -4.30
CA ALA A 99 4.29 18.54 -5.68
C ALA A 99 5.78 18.10 -5.78
N SER A 100 6.51 18.13 -4.67
CA SER A 100 7.89 17.67 -4.53
C SER A 100 8.26 17.51 -3.06
N GLY A 101 9.45 16.94 -2.76
CA GLY A 101 10.00 16.88 -1.39
C GLY A 101 10.26 18.27 -0.77
N GLU A 102 10.40 19.33 -1.59
CA GLU A 102 10.52 20.72 -1.11
C GLU A 102 9.24 21.24 -0.43
N ASP A 103 8.14 20.54 -0.57
CA ASP A 103 6.88 20.88 0.08
C ASP A 103 6.78 20.29 1.50
N LEU A 104 7.78 19.57 1.97
CA LEU A 104 7.83 19.05 3.34
C LEU A 104 7.68 20.15 4.39
N GLY A 105 6.57 20.10 5.11
CA GLY A 105 6.19 21.12 6.10
C GLY A 105 5.38 22.28 5.54
N LYS A 106 4.99 22.24 4.25
CA LYS A 106 4.00 23.16 3.68
C LYS A 106 2.60 22.54 3.78
N GLU A 107 1.67 23.28 4.35
CA GLU A 107 0.29 22.84 4.49
C GLU A 107 -0.37 22.77 3.10
N THR A 108 -0.63 21.56 2.63
CA THR A 108 -1.40 21.28 1.41
C THR A 108 -2.84 20.89 1.79
N ASP A 109 -3.75 20.81 0.80
CA ASP A 109 -5.12 20.31 1.04
C ASP A 109 -5.08 18.89 1.63
N ALA A 110 -4.16 18.04 1.14
CA ALA A 110 -3.96 16.68 1.66
C ALA A 110 -3.48 16.68 3.12
N ALA A 111 -2.46 17.49 3.44
CA ALA A 111 -1.94 17.54 4.79
C ALA A 111 -3.00 18.05 5.78
N LYS A 112 -3.76 19.08 5.40
CA LYS A 112 -4.86 19.60 6.21
C LYS A 112 -5.95 18.55 6.43
N ALA A 113 -6.41 17.89 5.37
CA ALA A 113 -7.48 16.89 5.46
C ALA A 113 -7.05 15.66 6.26
N LEU A 114 -5.80 15.18 6.12
CA LEU A 114 -5.28 14.08 6.94
C LEU A 114 -5.15 14.49 8.41
N ALA A 115 -4.70 15.73 8.69
CA ALA A 115 -4.66 16.23 10.06
C ALA A 115 -6.06 16.29 10.68
N ASP A 116 -7.04 16.81 9.95
CA ASP A 116 -8.44 16.84 10.38
C ASP A 116 -8.98 15.42 10.62
N ALA A 117 -8.71 14.48 9.74
CA ALA A 117 -9.13 13.09 9.92
C ALA A 117 -8.50 12.44 11.17
N LEU A 118 -7.22 12.65 11.41
CA LEU A 118 -6.51 12.16 12.61
C LEU A 118 -7.06 12.80 13.90
N GLN A 119 -7.58 14.02 13.88
CA GLN A 119 -8.25 14.63 15.05
C GLN A 119 -9.53 13.88 15.44
N HIS A 120 -10.22 13.25 14.48
CA HIS A 120 -11.47 12.53 14.73
C HIS A 120 -11.27 11.12 15.28
N GLY A 121 -10.08 10.54 15.16
CA GLY A 121 -9.80 9.22 15.72
C GLY A 121 -8.53 8.55 15.19
N PRO A 122 -8.15 7.43 15.80
CA PRO A 122 -6.99 6.67 15.37
C PRO A 122 -7.24 5.98 14.02
N MET A 123 -6.23 5.99 13.14
CA MET A 123 -6.30 5.32 11.85
C MET A 123 -4.94 4.78 11.38
N ASN A 124 -5.00 3.86 10.44
CA ASN A 124 -3.85 3.40 9.68
C ASN A 124 -3.62 4.31 8.49
N ILE A 125 -2.37 4.42 8.05
CA ILE A 125 -2.02 5.18 6.85
C ILE A 125 -1.30 4.24 5.89
N LEU A 126 -1.86 4.05 4.70
CA LEU A 126 -1.21 3.41 3.56
C LEU A 126 -0.45 4.49 2.80
N ALA A 127 0.86 4.54 2.98
CA ALA A 127 1.74 5.47 2.26
C ALA A 127 2.41 4.71 1.11
N ILE A 128 1.72 4.68 -0.03
CA ILE A 128 2.15 3.96 -1.23
C ILE A 128 2.85 4.85 -2.24
N GLY A 129 2.92 6.17 -1.99
CA GLY A 129 3.79 7.13 -2.65
C GLY A 129 4.86 7.69 -1.71
N PRO A 130 5.61 8.74 -2.11
CA PRO A 130 6.51 9.50 -1.24
C PRO A 130 5.79 10.06 -0.03
N VAL A 131 6.34 9.88 1.16
CA VAL A 131 5.65 10.14 2.43
C VAL A 131 5.55 11.62 2.83
N THR A 132 5.77 12.54 1.91
CA THR A 132 5.84 13.99 2.14
C THR A 132 4.57 14.55 2.79
N ASN A 133 3.37 14.11 2.35
CA ASN A 133 2.10 14.55 2.95
C ASN A 133 1.98 14.10 4.40
N VAL A 134 2.24 12.83 4.68
CA VAL A 134 2.16 12.24 6.01
C VAL A 134 3.18 12.87 6.96
N ALA A 135 4.42 13.02 6.49
CA ALA A 135 5.49 13.66 7.24
C ALA A 135 5.18 15.13 7.54
N THR A 136 4.56 15.84 6.62
CA THR A 136 4.12 17.23 6.82
C THR A 136 3.13 17.34 7.97
N VAL A 137 2.15 16.44 8.05
CA VAL A 137 1.20 16.42 9.18
C VAL A 137 1.93 16.19 10.50
N LEU A 138 2.81 15.19 10.59
CA LEU A 138 3.53 14.89 11.83
C LEU A 138 4.52 15.99 12.23
N LYS A 139 5.05 16.73 11.26
CA LYS A 139 5.93 17.88 11.50
C LYS A 139 5.18 19.10 12.00
N LEU A 140 4.00 19.39 11.44
CA LEU A 140 3.19 20.56 11.81
C LEU A 140 2.32 20.29 13.05
N HIS A 141 1.88 19.06 13.25
CA HIS A 141 0.96 18.60 14.27
C HIS A 141 1.50 17.36 15.03
N PRO A 142 2.63 17.46 15.72
CA PRO A 142 3.26 16.30 16.39
C PRO A 142 2.35 15.63 17.42
N GLU A 143 1.39 16.35 17.99
CA GLU A 143 0.39 15.80 18.91
C GLU A 143 -0.55 14.77 18.27
N LEU A 144 -0.69 14.78 16.93
CA LEU A 144 -1.51 13.82 16.18
C LEU A 144 -0.82 12.45 16.02
N ALA A 145 0.47 12.35 16.27
CA ALA A 145 1.20 11.09 16.22
C ALA A 145 0.54 9.98 17.06
N LYS A 146 -0.09 10.34 18.19
CA LYS A 146 -0.83 9.40 19.06
C LYS A 146 -2.04 8.75 18.39
N ASN A 147 -2.59 9.36 17.33
CA ASN A 147 -3.74 8.87 16.57
C ASN A 147 -3.33 8.12 15.31
N VAL A 148 -2.04 8.03 15.00
CA VAL A 148 -1.51 7.15 13.96
C VAL A 148 -1.35 5.74 14.54
N VAL A 149 -2.20 4.81 14.12
CA VAL A 149 -2.11 3.41 14.53
C VAL A 149 -0.83 2.80 13.99
N GLN A 150 -0.60 2.93 12.70
CA GLN A 150 0.65 2.61 11.99
C GLN A 150 0.65 3.26 10.62
N ILE A 151 1.86 3.45 10.07
CA ILE A 151 2.09 3.84 8.69
C ILE A 151 2.62 2.61 7.97
N ILE A 152 1.96 2.14 6.90
CA ILE A 152 2.43 1.07 6.04
C ILE A 152 3.01 1.73 4.80
N ALA A 153 4.33 1.66 4.64
CA ALA A 153 5.05 2.30 3.54
C ALA A 153 5.71 1.27 2.62
N VAL A 154 5.66 1.55 1.32
CA VAL A 154 6.36 0.77 0.29
C VAL A 154 7.76 1.37 0.11
N ALA A 155 8.70 0.91 0.92
CA ALA A 155 10.08 1.42 0.96
C ALA A 155 10.99 0.50 1.78
N GLY A 156 12.29 0.78 1.74
CA GLY A 156 13.31 0.17 2.59
C GLY A 156 13.93 -1.09 2.03
N ARG A 157 15.16 -1.36 2.47
CA ARG A 157 15.97 -2.50 2.02
C ARG A 157 16.90 -3.00 3.10
N ARG A 158 17.42 -4.20 2.89
CA ARG A 158 18.51 -4.75 3.71
C ARG A 158 19.87 -4.24 3.23
N PRO A 159 20.92 -4.27 4.07
CA PRO A 159 22.28 -3.93 3.66
C PRO A 159 22.70 -4.72 2.41
N GLY A 160 23.27 -4.02 1.42
CA GLY A 160 23.76 -4.62 0.18
C GLY A 160 22.70 -5.19 -0.76
N GLN A 161 21.40 -5.05 -0.44
CA GLN A 161 20.31 -5.52 -1.30
C GLN A 161 20.14 -4.57 -2.49
N ARG A 162 20.18 -5.15 -3.71
CA ARG A 162 19.86 -4.46 -4.95
C ARG A 162 18.48 -4.88 -5.43
N PHE A 163 17.72 -3.94 -5.98
CA PHE A 163 16.37 -4.19 -6.50
C PHE A 163 16.44 -4.69 -7.94
N LEU A 164 16.80 -5.95 -8.09
CA LEU A 164 16.94 -6.64 -9.37
C LEU A 164 15.87 -7.72 -9.46
N SER A 165 14.87 -7.53 -10.28
CA SER A 165 13.78 -8.49 -10.52
C SER A 165 14.16 -9.56 -11.55
N SER A 166 15.21 -9.31 -12.34
CA SER A 166 15.75 -10.26 -13.33
C SER A 166 17.28 -10.29 -13.28
N PRO A 167 17.92 -11.44 -13.51
CA PRO A 167 19.37 -11.52 -13.67
C PRO A 167 19.88 -10.77 -14.91
N ASN A 168 18.99 -10.50 -15.88
CA ASN A 168 19.31 -9.77 -17.11
C ASN A 168 19.08 -8.26 -17.00
N GLN A 169 18.55 -7.80 -15.86
CA GLN A 169 18.29 -6.39 -15.64
C GLN A 169 19.61 -5.62 -15.46
N ALA A 170 19.88 -4.68 -16.36
CA ALA A 170 21.14 -3.92 -16.38
C ALA A 170 21.29 -3.00 -15.15
N HIS A 171 20.19 -2.40 -14.71
CA HIS A 171 20.16 -1.44 -13.60
C HIS A 171 19.08 -1.85 -12.60
N GLY A 172 19.38 -1.72 -11.29
CA GLY A 172 18.40 -1.93 -10.24
C GLY A 172 17.28 -0.89 -10.27
N PHE A 173 16.10 -1.26 -9.81
CA PHE A 173 15.07 -0.27 -9.51
C PHE A 173 15.52 0.63 -8.35
N ARG A 174 14.95 1.82 -8.32
CA ARG A 174 15.08 2.73 -7.18
C ARG A 174 14.17 2.29 -6.04
N ASP A 175 14.53 2.64 -4.82
CA ASP A 175 13.61 2.71 -3.69
C ASP A 175 12.85 4.05 -3.81
N LEU A 176 11.93 4.14 -4.80
CA LEU A 176 11.44 5.40 -5.37
C LEU A 176 10.82 6.30 -4.31
N ASN A 177 9.86 5.76 -3.53
CA ASN A 177 9.13 6.51 -2.53
C ASN A 177 10.03 7.10 -1.44
N PHE A 178 11.09 6.37 -1.08
CA PHE A 178 12.10 6.86 -0.15
C PHE A 178 13.05 7.88 -0.81
N GLU A 179 13.60 7.55 -1.98
CA GLU A 179 14.64 8.36 -2.64
C GLU A 179 14.14 9.72 -3.12
N LEU A 180 12.83 9.87 -3.31
CA LEU A 180 12.21 11.13 -3.71
C LEU A 180 12.08 12.13 -2.55
N ASP A 181 11.99 11.65 -1.30
CA ASP A 181 11.96 12.49 -0.11
C ASP A 181 12.53 11.77 1.14
N PRO A 182 13.86 11.57 1.22
CA PRO A 182 14.48 10.99 2.40
C PRO A 182 14.27 11.80 3.69
N ALA A 183 14.11 13.13 3.56
CA ALA A 183 13.86 14.00 4.70
C ALA A 183 12.49 13.75 5.32
N ALA A 184 11.47 13.44 4.51
CA ALA A 184 10.16 13.06 5.02
C ALA A 184 10.22 11.74 5.81
N PHE A 185 10.95 10.73 5.35
CA PHE A 185 11.17 9.51 6.12
C PHE A 185 11.87 9.77 7.45
N GLN A 186 12.85 10.69 7.50
CA GLN A 186 13.48 11.07 8.77
C GLN A 186 12.45 11.67 9.75
N VAL A 187 11.53 12.50 9.27
CA VAL A 187 10.44 13.04 10.11
C VAL A 187 9.56 11.91 10.67
N LEU A 188 9.20 10.88 9.86
CA LEU A 188 8.43 9.74 10.36
C LEU A 188 9.18 8.98 11.46
N LEU A 189 10.48 8.75 11.28
CA LEU A 189 11.31 8.06 12.28
C LEU A 189 11.39 8.86 13.59
N ASP A 190 11.56 10.18 13.49
CA ASP A 190 11.66 11.07 14.66
C ASP A 190 10.32 11.22 15.39
N ALA A 191 9.21 11.13 14.68
CA ALA A 191 7.86 11.14 15.26
C ALA A 191 7.56 9.88 16.10
N LYS A 192 8.36 8.82 15.95
CA LYS A 192 8.24 7.54 16.68
C LYS A 192 6.87 6.87 16.56
N VAL A 193 6.20 7.08 15.44
CA VAL A 193 4.97 6.36 15.12
C VAL A 193 5.32 4.94 14.65
N PRO A 194 4.42 3.95 14.85
CA PRO A 194 4.64 2.61 14.32
C PRO A 194 4.72 2.64 12.78
N ILE A 195 5.80 2.11 12.23
CA ILE A 195 6.02 2.01 10.78
C ILE A 195 6.14 0.54 10.40
N VAL A 196 5.41 0.15 9.36
CA VAL A 196 5.52 -1.14 8.69
C VAL A 196 6.08 -0.89 7.29
N LEU A 197 7.09 -1.63 6.92
CA LEU A 197 7.64 -1.58 5.57
C LEU A 197 7.19 -2.81 4.78
N ALA A 198 6.54 -2.56 3.63
CA ALA A 198 6.23 -3.53 2.60
C ALA A 198 7.27 -3.35 1.46
N PRO A 199 8.50 -3.86 1.61
CA PRO A 199 9.63 -3.53 0.75
C PRO A 199 9.60 -4.30 -0.56
N TRP A 200 10.48 -3.90 -1.51
CA TRP A 200 10.75 -4.67 -2.73
C TRP A 200 11.02 -6.15 -2.46
N GLU A 201 11.61 -6.52 -1.31
CA GLU A 201 11.91 -7.92 -0.96
C GLU A 201 10.68 -8.83 -1.01
N ILE A 202 9.50 -8.33 -0.65
CA ILE A 202 8.25 -9.10 -0.76
C ILE A 202 7.57 -8.91 -2.11
N SER A 203 7.60 -7.69 -2.66
CA SER A 203 6.95 -7.38 -3.93
C SER A 203 7.55 -8.18 -5.09
N SER A 204 8.87 -8.34 -5.12
CA SER A 204 9.60 -9.12 -6.13
C SER A 204 9.26 -10.62 -6.15
N LYS A 205 8.52 -11.11 -5.16
CA LYS A 205 8.05 -12.51 -5.10
C LYS A 205 6.66 -12.71 -5.69
N VAL A 206 5.98 -11.62 -6.03
CA VAL A 206 4.63 -11.63 -6.60
C VAL A 206 4.70 -11.14 -8.04
N TRP A 207 4.21 -11.95 -8.96
CA TRP A 207 4.26 -11.67 -10.38
C TRP A 207 2.86 -11.64 -10.98
N ILE A 208 2.46 -10.49 -11.50
CA ILE A 208 1.28 -10.34 -12.35
C ILE A 208 1.72 -10.62 -13.79
N LYS A 209 1.08 -11.59 -14.41
CA LYS A 209 1.40 -12.05 -15.75
C LYS A 209 0.24 -11.80 -16.72
N ARG A 210 0.46 -12.09 -17.99
CA ARG A 210 -0.56 -11.94 -19.03
C ARG A 210 -1.85 -12.70 -18.69
N GLU A 211 -1.74 -13.95 -18.26
CA GLU A 211 -2.89 -14.76 -17.90
C GLU A 211 -3.70 -14.20 -16.72
N ASP A 212 -3.04 -13.46 -15.81
CA ASP A 212 -3.73 -12.78 -14.71
C ASP A 212 -4.53 -11.57 -15.24
N LEU A 213 -3.93 -10.79 -16.15
CA LEU A 213 -4.60 -9.64 -16.77
C LEU A 213 -5.79 -10.08 -17.64
N GLU A 214 -5.66 -11.19 -18.40
CA GLU A 214 -6.77 -11.79 -19.15
C GLU A 214 -7.92 -12.24 -18.25
N ARG A 215 -7.62 -12.74 -17.05
CA ARG A 215 -8.66 -13.02 -16.03
C ARG A 215 -9.34 -11.74 -15.55
N LEU A 216 -8.57 -10.66 -15.37
CA LEU A 216 -9.07 -9.36 -14.91
C LEU A 216 -9.94 -8.66 -15.96
N GLU A 217 -9.82 -8.95 -17.26
CA GLU A 217 -10.73 -8.46 -18.32
C GLU A 217 -12.20 -8.85 -18.08
N HIS A 218 -12.45 -9.87 -17.27
CA HIS A 218 -13.80 -10.30 -16.87
C HIS A 218 -14.31 -9.64 -15.59
N GLY A 219 -13.55 -8.67 -15.05
CA GLY A 219 -13.90 -7.91 -13.85
C GLY A 219 -14.85 -6.74 -14.10
N GLY A 220 -15.03 -5.91 -13.09
CA GLY A 220 -15.84 -4.70 -13.16
C GLY A 220 -15.23 -3.57 -13.99
N PRO A 221 -15.96 -2.46 -14.15
CA PRO A 221 -15.50 -1.30 -14.91
C PRO A 221 -14.17 -0.71 -14.40
N ASP A 222 -13.92 -0.78 -13.10
CA ASP A 222 -12.71 -0.34 -12.41
C ASP A 222 -11.49 -1.15 -12.81
N VAL A 223 -11.60 -2.47 -12.76
CA VAL A 223 -10.55 -3.39 -13.18
C VAL A 223 -10.32 -3.29 -14.69
N ASN A 224 -11.41 -3.20 -15.47
CA ASN A 224 -11.32 -3.01 -16.93
C ASN A 224 -10.65 -1.69 -17.32
N TYR A 225 -10.72 -0.67 -16.49
CA TYR A 225 -9.97 0.57 -16.66
C TYR A 225 -8.46 0.36 -16.52
N LEU A 226 -8.03 -0.55 -15.62
CA LEU A 226 -6.62 -0.81 -15.31
C LEU A 226 -5.96 -1.79 -16.29
N VAL A 227 -6.71 -2.72 -16.89
CA VAL A 227 -6.12 -3.79 -17.73
C VAL A 227 -5.36 -3.27 -18.94
N PRO A 228 -5.88 -2.32 -19.76
CA PRO A 228 -5.12 -1.83 -20.91
C PRO A 228 -3.78 -1.16 -20.54
N PRO A 229 -3.67 -0.26 -19.54
CA PRO A 229 -2.37 0.26 -19.13
C PRO A 229 -1.48 -0.83 -18.49
N ALA A 230 -2.05 -1.83 -17.81
CA ALA A 230 -1.28 -2.95 -17.25
C ALA A 230 -0.68 -3.85 -18.34
N MET A 231 -1.35 -4.03 -19.47
CA MET A 231 -0.79 -4.72 -20.64
C MET A 231 0.38 -3.95 -21.27
N ASP A 232 0.29 -2.61 -21.32
CA ASP A 232 1.40 -1.78 -21.78
C ASP A 232 2.58 -1.84 -20.77
N TRP A 233 2.29 -1.83 -19.46
CA TRP A 233 3.29 -2.00 -18.43
C TRP A 233 3.97 -3.37 -18.47
N LEU A 234 3.23 -4.43 -18.70
CA LEU A 234 3.77 -5.77 -18.92
C LEU A 234 4.73 -5.81 -20.11
N THR A 235 4.40 -5.13 -21.23
CA THR A 235 5.28 -5.00 -22.39
C THR A 235 6.56 -4.24 -22.03
N TRP A 236 6.43 -3.16 -21.26
CA TRP A 236 7.60 -2.41 -20.78
C TRP A 236 8.53 -3.29 -19.93
N TRP A 237 7.99 -4.13 -19.06
CA TRP A 237 8.78 -5.07 -18.25
C TRP A 237 9.50 -6.11 -19.11
N HIS A 238 8.82 -6.65 -20.10
CA HIS A 238 9.44 -7.56 -21.06
C HIS A 238 10.64 -6.92 -21.74
N ASP A 239 10.49 -5.69 -22.24
CA ASP A 239 11.50 -5.01 -23.06
C ASP A 239 12.67 -4.45 -22.21
N ASN A 240 12.42 -4.01 -20.97
CA ASN A 240 13.39 -3.29 -20.16
C ASN A 240 13.94 -4.12 -18.98
N VAL A 241 13.19 -5.10 -18.48
CA VAL A 241 13.59 -5.96 -17.34
C VAL A 241 13.92 -7.37 -17.81
N GLY A 242 13.34 -7.81 -18.93
CA GLY A 242 13.54 -9.14 -19.49
C GLY A 242 12.69 -10.21 -18.81
N GLU A 243 11.50 -9.83 -18.31
CA GLU A 243 10.57 -10.73 -17.60
C GLU A 243 9.16 -10.65 -18.20
N ASP A 244 8.47 -11.78 -18.24
CA ASP A 244 7.08 -11.88 -18.73
C ASP A 244 6.05 -11.68 -17.62
N GLY A 245 6.25 -10.65 -16.82
CA GLY A 245 5.42 -10.29 -15.67
C GLY A 245 5.94 -9.01 -15.02
N PHE A 246 5.15 -8.43 -14.13
CA PHE A 246 5.58 -7.29 -13.32
C PHE A 246 5.21 -7.48 -11.84
N ASN A 247 5.89 -6.77 -10.95
CA ASN A 247 5.64 -6.83 -9.52
C ASN A 247 4.61 -5.77 -9.10
N PRO A 248 3.54 -6.13 -8.35
CA PRO A 248 2.46 -5.20 -7.97
C PRO A 248 2.75 -4.52 -6.63
N PHE A 249 3.85 -3.81 -6.51
CA PHE A 249 4.47 -3.26 -5.29
C PHE A 249 3.47 -2.79 -4.22
N ASP A 250 2.61 -1.84 -4.53
CA ASP A 250 1.73 -1.16 -3.58
C ASP A 250 0.61 -2.03 -3.05
N THR A 251 0.21 -3.03 -3.82
CA THR A 251 -0.82 -3.98 -3.41
C THR A 251 -0.43 -4.77 -2.15
N LEU A 252 0.88 -4.91 -1.89
CA LEU A 252 1.40 -5.60 -0.70
C LEU A 252 1.12 -4.81 0.58
N ALA A 253 1.12 -3.47 0.51
CA ALA A 253 0.78 -2.61 1.63
C ALA A 253 -0.70 -2.76 2.02
N VAL A 254 -1.60 -2.76 1.04
CA VAL A 254 -3.04 -3.04 1.25
C VAL A 254 -3.23 -4.46 1.79
N GLY A 255 -2.55 -5.44 1.19
CA GLY A 255 -2.60 -6.84 1.60
C GLY A 255 -2.15 -7.08 3.03
N TYR A 256 -1.17 -6.32 3.52
CA TYR A 256 -0.74 -6.40 4.91
C TYR A 256 -1.89 -6.05 5.90
N LEU A 257 -2.72 -5.07 5.58
CA LEU A 257 -3.89 -4.74 6.41
C LEU A 257 -5.03 -5.75 6.26
N THR A 258 -5.29 -6.22 5.05
CA THR A 258 -6.49 -7.02 4.76
C THR A 258 -6.29 -8.52 4.91
N SER A 259 -5.05 -8.99 4.81
CA SER A 259 -4.68 -10.41 4.87
C SER A 259 -3.35 -10.61 5.61
N PRO A 260 -3.19 -10.11 6.86
CA PRO A 260 -1.90 -10.08 7.57
C PRO A 260 -1.28 -11.48 7.77
N ALA A 261 -2.10 -12.52 7.84
CA ALA A 261 -1.63 -13.91 7.96
C ALA A 261 -0.80 -14.41 6.75
N LEU A 262 -0.83 -13.67 5.63
CA LEU A 262 -0.02 -13.98 4.45
C LEU A 262 1.39 -13.39 4.51
N PHE A 263 1.71 -12.59 5.52
CA PHE A 263 2.98 -11.89 5.65
C PHE A 263 3.76 -12.38 6.85
N GLN A 264 5.10 -12.46 6.71
CA GLN A 264 6.01 -12.65 7.83
C GLN A 264 6.83 -11.38 7.98
N CYS A 265 6.64 -10.71 9.11
CA CYS A 265 7.28 -9.44 9.41
C CYS A 265 7.95 -9.52 10.79
N THR A 266 9.06 -8.81 10.95
CA THR A 266 9.82 -8.76 12.20
C THR A 266 10.18 -7.33 12.54
N SER A 267 10.31 -7.02 13.84
CA SER A 267 10.82 -5.73 14.27
C SER A 267 12.33 -5.67 14.07
N LEU A 268 12.79 -4.70 13.30
CA LEU A 268 14.20 -4.47 12.99
C LEU A 268 14.57 -3.00 13.23
N ARG A 269 15.85 -2.74 13.45
CA ARG A 269 16.37 -1.36 13.50
C ARG A 269 16.50 -0.80 12.11
N ILE A 270 16.36 0.52 12.00
CA ILE A 270 16.39 1.25 10.73
C ILE A 270 17.22 2.52 10.85
N SER A 271 17.94 2.85 9.78
CA SER A 271 18.67 4.10 9.62
C SER A 271 18.63 4.58 8.17
N ILE A 272 18.86 5.86 7.98
CA ILE A 272 19.17 6.43 6.66
C ILE A 272 20.68 6.49 6.54
N GLU A 273 21.23 5.83 5.52
CA GLU A 273 22.68 5.75 5.26
C GLU A 273 23.01 6.33 3.90
N ILE A 274 24.20 6.89 3.76
CA ILE A 274 24.71 7.38 2.48
C ILE A 274 25.72 6.35 1.96
N ASP A 275 25.48 5.82 0.77
CA ASP A 275 26.38 4.87 0.12
C ASP A 275 26.42 5.12 -1.40
N ALA A 276 27.27 4.35 -2.09
CA ALA A 276 27.42 4.40 -3.54
C ALA A 276 26.07 4.12 -4.25
N ASP A 277 25.78 4.90 -5.29
CA ASP A 277 24.55 4.71 -6.07
C ASP A 277 24.58 3.39 -6.84
N ASP A 278 23.67 2.47 -6.48
CA ASP A 278 23.53 1.14 -7.08
C ASP A 278 22.60 1.08 -8.29
N THR A 279 21.94 2.22 -8.62
CA THR A 279 21.03 2.35 -9.74
C THR A 279 21.61 3.14 -10.90
N GLY A 280 22.75 3.82 -10.67
CA GLY A 280 23.40 4.66 -11.66
C GLY A 280 24.11 3.87 -12.74
N SER A 281 23.94 4.30 -14.00
CA SER A 281 24.86 3.98 -15.06
C SER A 281 26.08 4.91 -14.98
N GLU A 282 27.28 4.35 -15.05
CA GLU A 282 28.53 5.01 -15.48
C GLU A 282 29.19 6.11 -14.60
N THR A 283 28.59 6.61 -13.53
CA THR A 283 29.30 7.55 -12.65
C THR A 283 29.53 6.96 -11.27
N ALA A 284 30.54 6.12 -11.17
CA ALA A 284 31.01 5.42 -9.97
C ALA A 284 31.39 6.33 -8.77
N SER A 285 31.04 7.59 -8.77
CA SER A 285 31.34 8.56 -7.70
C SER A 285 30.11 9.21 -7.09
N ARG A 286 28.89 8.83 -7.50
CA ARG A 286 27.66 9.35 -6.90
C ARG A 286 27.27 8.51 -5.70
N THR A 287 26.95 9.20 -4.62
CA THR A 287 26.33 8.61 -3.44
C THR A 287 24.90 9.06 -3.34
N LYS A 288 24.05 8.23 -2.75
CA LYS A 288 22.66 8.58 -2.44
C LYS A 288 22.25 8.04 -1.06
N PRO A 289 21.16 8.55 -0.47
CA PRO A 289 20.61 8.01 0.75
C PRO A 289 19.93 6.65 0.48
N TYR A 290 20.01 5.77 1.48
CA TYR A 290 19.37 4.47 1.54
C TYR A 290 18.64 4.30 2.85
N LEU A 291 17.42 3.76 2.81
CA LEU A 291 16.66 3.38 4.00
C LEU A 291 17.02 1.93 4.37
N ILE A 292 17.96 1.77 5.28
CA ILE A 292 18.57 0.48 5.60
C ILE A 292 17.95 -0.12 6.86
N VAL A 293 17.50 -1.37 6.75
CA VAL A 293 16.89 -2.13 7.84
C VAL A 293 17.74 -3.35 8.16
N SER A 294 18.23 -3.43 9.40
CA SER A 294 19.05 -4.57 9.87
C SER A 294 18.94 -4.73 11.38
N PRO A 295 19.07 -5.97 11.92
CA PRO A 295 19.18 -6.18 13.36
C PRO A 295 20.47 -5.55 13.94
N ASP A 296 21.51 -5.38 13.11
CA ASP A 296 22.83 -4.87 13.52
C ASP A 296 22.95 -3.33 13.46
N GLN A 297 21.90 -2.65 13.03
CA GLN A 297 21.88 -1.19 13.04
C GLN A 297 22.05 -0.61 14.43
N LYS A 298 22.83 0.47 14.53
CA LYS A 298 23.06 1.17 15.80
C LYS A 298 21.95 2.18 16.13
N SER A 299 21.02 2.40 15.22
CA SER A 299 19.89 3.33 15.40
C SER A 299 18.99 2.90 16.56
N SER A 300 18.37 3.88 17.21
CA SER A 300 17.30 3.66 18.19
C SER A 300 15.91 3.50 17.56
N HIS A 301 15.79 3.82 16.26
CA HIS A 301 14.54 3.68 15.53
C HIS A 301 14.32 2.22 15.13
N THR A 302 13.08 1.77 15.24
CA THR A 302 12.67 0.41 14.84
C THR A 302 11.43 0.48 13.97
N VAL A 303 11.34 -0.48 13.05
CA VAL A 303 10.18 -0.65 12.16
C VAL A 303 9.79 -2.13 12.13
N THR A 304 8.56 -2.41 11.74
CA THR A 304 8.14 -3.75 11.34
C THR A 304 8.50 -3.94 9.87
N TYR A 305 9.40 -4.84 9.58
CA TYR A 305 9.88 -5.14 8.23
C TYR A 305 9.31 -6.46 7.74
N CYS A 306 8.58 -6.46 6.63
CA CYS A 306 8.02 -7.65 6.01
C CYS A 306 9.03 -8.28 5.05
N SER A 307 9.47 -9.49 5.35
CA SER A 307 10.52 -10.20 4.57
C SER A 307 9.98 -11.35 3.73
N THR A 308 8.75 -11.78 4.00
CA THR A 308 8.14 -12.89 3.28
C THR A 308 6.66 -12.63 3.05
N VAL A 309 6.20 -12.98 1.85
CA VAL A 309 4.78 -13.04 1.50
C VAL A 309 4.45 -14.46 1.05
N ASN A 310 3.30 -14.98 1.47
CA ASN A 310 2.82 -16.30 1.08
C ASN A 310 2.41 -16.31 -0.41
N SER A 311 2.70 -17.39 -1.13
CA SER A 311 2.33 -17.53 -2.55
C SER A 311 0.82 -17.39 -2.83
N ARG A 312 -0.05 -17.58 -1.83
CA ARG A 312 -1.50 -17.34 -1.93
C ARG A 312 -1.89 -15.87 -2.03
N PHE A 313 -0.97 -14.93 -1.77
CA PHE A 313 -1.25 -13.51 -1.84
C PHE A 313 -1.74 -13.09 -3.23
N LYS A 314 -1.11 -13.57 -4.29
CA LYS A 314 -1.53 -13.29 -5.67
C LYS A 314 -2.99 -13.65 -5.91
N GLU A 315 -3.42 -14.85 -5.52
CA GLU A 315 -4.81 -15.27 -5.67
C GLU A 315 -5.77 -14.46 -4.78
N ASP A 316 -5.36 -14.06 -3.58
CA ASP A 316 -6.16 -13.15 -2.74
C ASP A 316 -6.32 -11.79 -3.40
N LEU A 317 -5.24 -11.22 -3.97
CA LEU A 317 -5.28 -9.98 -4.74
C LEU A 317 -6.24 -10.07 -5.92
N LEU A 318 -6.06 -11.08 -6.79
CA LEU A 318 -6.91 -11.25 -7.98
C LEU A 318 -8.38 -11.47 -7.60
N ARG A 319 -8.64 -12.24 -6.55
CA ARG A 319 -10.01 -12.45 -6.04
C ARG A 319 -10.64 -11.12 -5.59
N ARG A 320 -9.90 -10.27 -4.88
CA ARG A 320 -10.38 -8.94 -4.44
C ARG A 320 -10.65 -8.04 -5.64
N LEU A 321 -9.73 -7.97 -6.58
CA LEU A 321 -9.90 -7.19 -7.82
C LEU A 321 -11.14 -7.62 -8.62
N LEU A 322 -11.49 -8.90 -8.60
CA LEU A 322 -12.67 -9.45 -9.29
C LEU A 322 -13.96 -9.42 -8.45
N SER A 323 -13.89 -9.05 -7.16
CA SER A 323 -15.08 -8.94 -6.31
C SER A 323 -15.81 -7.61 -6.56
N HIS A 324 -17.13 -7.66 -6.74
CA HIS A 324 -18.00 -6.49 -6.97
C HIS A 324 -18.78 -6.12 -5.73
#